data_58fb1ec4283362d577efe539e22c5347
#
_entry.id   58fb1ec4283362d577efe539e22c5347
#
_cell.length_a   1.000
_cell.length_b   1.000
_cell.length_c   1.000
_cell.angle_alpha   90.00
_cell.angle_beta   90.00
_cell.angle_gamma   90.00
#
_symmetry.space_group_name_H-M   'P 1'
#
loop_
_entity.id
_entity.type
_entity.pdbx_description
1 polymer ?
#
loop_
_entity_poly.entity_id
_entity_poly.type
_entity_poly.pdbx_seq_one_letter_code
_entity_poly.pdbx_strand_id
1 'polypeptide(L)'
;MHSRSGRSASHIDRRGFLAAAGAVGTGLALGAAGSAAADEPVPHTPGALPDGGAAGTETAAAPTGAGTTLASVATPRGTGTYKRLGDGPGWPRVVRTELAPARADRTRRRTTLASFVQFTDLHLTDVQHPLRYEFFRAGGEGAWRPHEALTLPGVVSLVERVNKLRRGPATGTPLRFVITTGDNGDENAKIEAEWFLTALSGGRMNPNTGDPRRYEGVQNSGLKLYWHPESSLRDQDKAVGYPRIPGYLNAAMRSVNSPGLTIPWYSTFGNHDLLSGGCYPAAGSFITDVAVGGKKLYTISADEAKWLMDGELHGVDPKGKRIEELLRKHKKELRSVTPDARRVPLTQRQYVGLHLDRKYTGRGPVGHGYTKDNLDSGNLYYSFRVSDRVVGISLDSTDPGGHYQGSIGTAQLDWLDRTLKAHRDEYALVFSHHPSWSMNNTVPDPSRPNEQRHGGDEMIALLQRHKNVLAWINGHSHRNRIRPRGTFWEIATASHVDYPQLARVIEITDNRDGTISLYTTLIESAAPHRTDYHDLSQTGLAALYRELAFNAPGNDPTLVGEATDRNTELLLKR
;
A
#
# COMPACT_ATOMS: atom_id res chain seq x y z
N MET A 1 38.20 -35.02 -15.19
CA MET A 1 37.12 -34.86 -14.17
C MET A 1 37.31 -33.52 -13.48
N HIS A 2 36.67 -32.47 -13.95
CA HIS A 2 36.66 -31.15 -13.32
C HIS A 2 35.20 -30.77 -13.10
N SER A 3 34.78 -30.80 -11.84
CA SER A 3 33.46 -30.35 -11.43
C SER A 3 33.43 -28.82 -11.45
N ARG A 4 32.62 -28.25 -12.31
CA ARG A 4 32.25 -26.83 -12.26
C ARG A 4 31.10 -26.67 -11.27
N SER A 5 31.38 -26.09 -10.11
CA SER A 5 30.35 -25.59 -9.20
C SER A 5 29.73 -24.30 -9.80
N GLY A 6 28.52 -24.41 -10.31
CA GLY A 6 27.72 -23.26 -10.70
C GLY A 6 27.28 -22.48 -9.45
N ARG A 7 27.80 -21.27 -9.25
CA ARG A 7 27.24 -20.32 -8.31
C ARG A 7 25.95 -19.76 -8.94
N SER A 8 24.84 -20.09 -8.35
CA SER A 8 23.55 -19.42 -8.61
C SER A 8 23.71 -17.96 -8.21
N ALA A 9 23.66 -17.06 -9.19
CA ALA A 9 23.53 -15.63 -8.92
C ALA A 9 22.11 -15.40 -8.39
N SER A 10 22.00 -14.98 -7.12
CA SER A 10 20.74 -14.54 -6.55
C SER A 10 20.29 -13.27 -7.27
N HIS A 11 19.21 -13.35 -8.04
CA HIS A 11 18.56 -12.19 -8.63
C HIS A 11 17.90 -11.38 -7.50
N ILE A 12 18.43 -10.20 -7.22
CA ILE A 12 17.84 -9.22 -6.31
C ILE A 12 16.97 -8.31 -7.18
N ASP A 13 15.66 -8.36 -6.96
CA ASP A 13 14.70 -7.48 -7.62
C ASP A 13 14.20 -6.37 -6.66
N ARG A 14 13.43 -5.40 -7.15
CA ARG A 14 12.81 -4.33 -6.34
C ARG A 14 11.90 -4.90 -5.23
N ARG A 15 11.43 -6.13 -5.36
CA ARG A 15 10.61 -6.86 -4.39
C ARG A 15 11.48 -7.58 -3.36
N GLY A 16 12.66 -8.07 -3.76
CA GLY A 16 13.73 -8.46 -2.85
C GLY A 16 14.22 -7.29 -2.02
N PHE A 17 14.16 -6.08 -2.58
CA PHE A 17 14.38 -4.82 -1.89
C PHE A 17 13.43 -4.65 -0.68
N LEU A 18 12.18 -5.06 -0.80
CA LEU A 18 11.18 -4.97 0.28
C LEU A 18 11.12 -6.21 1.19
N ALA A 19 11.68 -7.35 0.78
CA ALA A 19 11.53 -8.64 1.46
C ALA A 19 12.77 -9.17 2.21
N ALA A 20 13.97 -8.65 1.94
CA ALA A 20 15.24 -9.26 2.37
C ALA A 20 15.70 -8.92 3.80
N ALA A 21 15.02 -8.05 4.54
CA ALA A 21 15.44 -7.62 5.87
C ALA A 21 14.79 -8.43 7.01
N GLY A 22 15.15 -9.69 7.11
CA GLY A 22 14.70 -10.55 8.21
C GLY A 22 15.76 -11.55 8.66
N ALA A 23 16.89 -11.09 9.21
CA ALA A 23 17.70 -11.80 10.20
C ALA A 23 19.04 -11.08 10.47
N VAL A 24 19.34 -10.91 11.73
CA VAL A 24 20.58 -10.62 12.47
C VAL A 24 20.49 -9.27 13.20
N GLY A 25 20.53 -9.28 14.50
CA GLY A 25 21.40 -9.62 15.50
C GLY A 25 21.25 -8.74 16.76
N THR A 26 21.34 -9.36 17.85
CA THR A 26 21.30 -8.87 19.23
C THR A 26 22.38 -7.85 19.59
N GLY A 27 21.99 -6.81 20.39
CA GLY A 27 22.94 -5.96 21.08
C GLY A 27 22.26 -5.17 22.19
N LEU A 28 22.47 -5.57 23.43
CA LEU A 28 22.03 -4.91 24.67
C LEU A 28 22.85 -3.65 24.95
N ALA A 29 22.19 -2.56 25.34
CA ALA A 29 22.77 -1.59 26.27
C ALA A 29 21.67 -0.85 27.04
N LEU A 30 21.71 -0.98 28.34
CA LEU A 30 20.92 -0.27 29.34
C LEU A 30 21.50 1.13 29.59
N GLY A 31 20.64 2.13 29.65
CA GLY A 31 20.99 3.45 30.15
C GLY A 31 19.75 4.27 30.46
N ALA A 32 19.40 4.37 31.74
CA ALA A 32 18.30 5.18 32.22
C ALA A 32 18.73 6.64 32.44
N ALA A 33 17.95 7.58 31.91
CA ALA A 33 17.91 8.94 32.43
C ALA A 33 16.50 9.51 32.19
N GLY A 34 15.79 9.77 33.28
CA GLY A 34 14.47 10.37 33.26
C GLY A 34 14.53 11.88 32.98
N SER A 35 13.62 12.36 32.13
CA SER A 35 13.22 13.76 32.10
C SER A 35 11.70 13.82 32.12
N ALA A 36 11.15 14.64 33.02
CA ALA A 36 9.74 14.86 33.17
C ALA A 36 9.15 15.46 31.90
N ALA A 37 8.23 14.73 31.28
CA ALA A 37 7.42 15.23 30.17
C ALA A 37 6.26 16.02 30.73
N ALA A 38 6.05 17.24 30.22
CA ALA A 38 4.84 18.01 30.44
C ALA A 38 3.63 17.23 29.88
N ASP A 39 2.54 17.21 30.66
CA ASP A 39 1.25 16.64 30.26
C ASP A 39 0.73 17.35 28.99
N GLU A 40 0.97 16.77 27.82
CA GLU A 40 0.22 17.15 26.64
C GLU A 40 -1.18 16.53 26.70
N PRO A 41 -2.24 17.29 26.37
CA PRO A 41 -3.59 16.78 26.41
C PRO A 41 -3.75 15.60 25.45
N VAL A 42 -4.42 14.54 25.91
CA VAL A 42 -4.81 13.41 25.09
C VAL A 42 -5.62 13.95 23.89
N PRO A 43 -5.13 13.84 22.66
CA PRO A 43 -5.93 14.27 21.51
C PRO A 43 -7.10 13.31 21.32
N HIS A 44 -8.24 13.76 21.67
CA HIS A 44 -9.57 13.72 21.09
C HIS A 44 -10.43 12.48 21.13
N THR A 45 -11.63 12.78 21.59
CA THR A 45 -12.87 12.03 21.37
C THR A 45 -12.95 11.60 19.90
N PRO A 46 -13.04 10.30 19.59
CA PRO A 46 -13.23 9.82 18.23
C PRO A 46 -14.45 10.48 17.63
N GLY A 47 -14.30 11.20 16.52
CA GLY A 47 -15.43 11.68 15.75
C GLY A 47 -16.34 10.47 15.47
N ALA A 48 -17.63 10.59 15.81
CA ALA A 48 -18.61 9.60 15.38
C ALA A 48 -18.46 9.44 13.87
N LEU A 49 -18.59 8.20 13.35
CA LEU A 49 -18.86 8.03 11.92
C LEU A 49 -19.94 9.06 11.60
N PRO A 50 -19.77 9.94 10.58
CA PRO A 50 -20.85 10.84 10.20
C PRO A 50 -22.10 9.97 10.12
N ASP A 51 -23.16 10.38 10.79
CA ASP A 51 -24.45 9.71 10.69
C ASP A 51 -24.73 9.53 9.20
N GLY A 52 -24.35 8.40 8.66
CA GLY A 52 -24.73 7.99 7.32
C GLY A 52 -26.23 7.91 7.42
N GLY A 53 -26.87 8.98 6.94
CA GLY A 53 -28.27 9.33 7.17
C GLY A 53 -29.09 8.10 7.47
N ALA A 54 -29.68 8.02 8.64
CA ALA A 54 -30.30 6.88 9.31
C ALA A 54 -30.19 5.62 8.47
N ALA A 55 -29.15 4.78 8.71
CA ALA A 55 -29.09 3.49 8.04
C ALA A 55 -30.39 2.80 8.45
N GLY A 56 -31.37 2.91 7.59
CA GLY A 56 -32.59 2.14 7.71
C GLY A 56 -32.12 0.75 8.03
N THR A 57 -32.72 0.05 8.95
CA THR A 57 -32.39 -1.29 9.43
C THR A 57 -32.29 -2.26 8.25
N GLU A 58 -31.23 -2.09 7.43
CA GLU A 58 -30.91 -3.03 6.37
C GLU A 58 -30.50 -4.33 7.05
N THR A 59 -31.46 -5.26 7.10
CA THR A 59 -31.22 -6.63 7.57
C THR A 59 -30.07 -7.25 6.81
N ALA A 60 -29.20 -7.99 7.51
CA ALA A 60 -28.14 -8.74 6.88
C ALA A 60 -28.72 -9.64 5.79
N ALA A 61 -28.19 -9.56 4.58
CA ALA A 61 -28.55 -10.47 3.50
C ALA A 61 -27.84 -11.82 3.70
N ALA A 62 -28.27 -12.84 2.96
CA ALA A 62 -27.54 -14.11 2.95
C ALA A 62 -26.08 -13.89 2.52
N PRO A 63 -25.09 -14.48 3.21
CA PRO A 63 -23.69 -14.39 2.82
C PRO A 63 -23.46 -14.93 1.41
N THR A 64 -22.64 -14.25 0.62
CA THR A 64 -22.29 -14.69 -0.75
C THR A 64 -20.83 -14.43 -1.06
N GLY A 65 -20.16 -15.39 -1.70
CA GLY A 65 -18.81 -15.22 -2.22
C GLY A 65 -18.72 -14.47 -3.55
N ALA A 66 -19.85 -14.12 -4.17
CA ALA A 66 -19.87 -13.46 -5.47
C ALA A 66 -19.07 -12.13 -5.45
N GLY A 67 -18.24 -11.92 -6.47
CA GLY A 67 -17.38 -10.73 -6.58
C GLY A 67 -16.14 -10.76 -5.67
N THR A 68 -15.84 -11.90 -5.04
CA THR A 68 -14.64 -12.09 -4.22
C THR A 68 -13.80 -13.26 -4.71
N THR A 69 -12.60 -13.40 -4.18
CA THR A 69 -11.73 -14.55 -4.46
C THR A 69 -12.26 -15.89 -3.92
N LEU A 70 -13.36 -15.91 -3.17
CA LEU A 70 -14.07 -17.15 -2.83
C LEU A 70 -14.75 -17.77 -4.05
N ALA A 71 -15.23 -16.95 -4.97
CA ALA A 71 -15.95 -17.41 -6.17
C ALA A 71 -15.00 -17.69 -7.35
N SER A 72 -14.08 -16.75 -7.62
CA SER A 72 -13.20 -16.82 -8.78
C SER A 72 -11.97 -15.94 -8.57
N VAL A 73 -10.84 -16.31 -9.19
CA VAL A 73 -9.62 -15.52 -9.24
C VAL A 73 -9.05 -15.46 -10.65
N ALA A 74 -8.36 -14.37 -10.98
CA ALA A 74 -7.61 -14.27 -12.21
C ALA A 74 -6.48 -15.31 -12.24
N THR A 75 -6.47 -16.18 -13.23
CA THR A 75 -5.56 -17.32 -13.32
C THR A 75 -4.83 -17.32 -14.66
N PRO A 76 -3.50 -17.61 -14.69
CA PRO A 76 -2.73 -17.63 -15.92
C PRO A 76 -3.20 -18.72 -16.89
N ARG A 77 -3.15 -18.40 -18.18
CA ARG A 77 -3.52 -19.26 -19.30
C ARG A 77 -2.39 -19.32 -20.32
N GLY A 78 -2.29 -20.43 -21.02
CA GLY A 78 -1.29 -20.67 -22.07
C GLY A 78 0.05 -21.15 -21.53
N THR A 79 0.95 -21.52 -22.45
CA THR A 79 2.26 -22.15 -22.15
C THR A 79 3.44 -21.21 -22.35
N GLY A 80 3.28 -20.07 -23.07
CA GLY A 80 4.33 -19.08 -23.31
C GLY A 80 4.89 -18.47 -22.00
N THR A 81 5.98 -17.73 -22.07
CA THR A 81 6.54 -17.01 -20.93
C THR A 81 5.59 -15.91 -20.46
N TYR A 82 5.15 -15.06 -21.36
CA TYR A 82 4.05 -14.12 -21.11
C TYR A 82 2.72 -14.88 -21.04
N LYS A 83 1.96 -14.69 -19.97
CA LYS A 83 0.68 -15.36 -19.73
C LYS A 83 -0.49 -14.42 -19.94
N ARG A 84 -1.48 -14.87 -20.70
CA ARG A 84 -2.81 -14.28 -20.63
C ARG A 84 -3.49 -14.69 -19.33
N LEU A 85 -4.46 -13.91 -18.89
CA LEU A 85 -5.28 -14.26 -17.72
C LEU A 85 -6.69 -14.69 -18.14
N GLY A 86 -7.38 -15.38 -17.26
CA GLY A 86 -8.79 -15.78 -17.41
C GLY A 86 -9.36 -16.24 -16.07
N ASP A 87 -10.66 -16.54 -16.05
CA ASP A 87 -11.34 -16.99 -14.84
C ASP A 87 -10.77 -18.32 -14.35
N GLY A 88 -10.40 -18.37 -13.08
CA GLY A 88 -9.95 -19.57 -12.38
C GLY A 88 -10.84 -19.90 -11.19
N PRO A 89 -10.63 -21.07 -10.55
CA PRO A 89 -11.39 -21.47 -9.36
C PRO A 89 -11.11 -20.51 -8.20
N GLY A 90 -12.12 -20.27 -7.37
CA GLY A 90 -11.98 -19.47 -6.16
C GLY A 90 -11.12 -20.17 -5.10
N TRP A 91 -10.65 -19.41 -4.13
CA TRP A 91 -9.90 -19.91 -3.00
C TRP A 91 -10.85 -20.18 -1.81
N PRO A 92 -10.83 -21.39 -1.24
CA PRO A 92 -11.68 -21.71 -0.10
C PRO A 92 -11.28 -20.90 1.14
N ARG A 93 -12.24 -20.76 2.07
CA ARG A 93 -11.96 -20.16 3.39
C ARG A 93 -11.32 -21.21 4.31
N VAL A 94 -10.23 -20.82 4.98
CA VAL A 94 -9.52 -21.64 5.97
C VAL A 94 -9.84 -21.13 7.38
N VAL A 95 -10.22 -22.05 8.30
CA VAL A 95 -10.42 -21.71 9.71
C VAL A 95 -9.09 -21.85 10.45
N ARG A 96 -8.69 -20.80 11.17
CA ARG A 96 -7.43 -20.74 11.93
C ARG A 96 -7.73 -20.68 13.43
N THR A 97 -7.21 -21.65 14.16
CA THR A 97 -7.56 -21.93 15.57
C THR A 97 -6.40 -21.74 16.55
N GLU A 98 -5.28 -21.14 16.11
CA GLU A 98 -4.07 -20.99 16.92
C GLU A 98 -4.30 -20.13 18.17
N LEU A 99 -5.23 -19.19 18.15
CA LEU A 99 -5.53 -18.32 19.29
C LEU A 99 -6.85 -18.66 20.01
N ALA A 100 -7.72 -19.50 19.42
CA ALA A 100 -8.90 -20.06 20.07
C ALA A 100 -9.47 -21.25 19.30
N PRO A 101 -10.06 -22.26 19.98
CA PRO A 101 -10.69 -23.40 19.30
C PRO A 101 -11.98 -22.98 18.60
N ALA A 102 -12.28 -23.63 17.47
CA ALA A 102 -13.52 -23.46 16.74
C ALA A 102 -14.65 -24.28 17.38
N ARG A 103 -15.65 -23.62 17.95
CA ARG A 103 -16.86 -24.29 18.46
C ARG A 103 -17.88 -24.52 17.35
N ALA A 104 -18.57 -25.64 17.36
CA ALA A 104 -19.45 -26.07 16.25
C ALA A 104 -20.65 -25.13 16.02
N ASP A 105 -21.20 -24.55 17.08
CA ASP A 105 -22.39 -23.68 17.04
C ASP A 105 -22.11 -22.18 16.99
N ARG A 106 -20.81 -21.75 16.87
CA ARG A 106 -20.40 -20.35 16.89
C ARG A 106 -21.10 -19.47 15.84
N THR A 107 -21.48 -20.06 14.70
CA THR A 107 -22.14 -19.32 13.63
C THR A 107 -23.61 -19.01 13.89
N ARG A 108 -24.28 -19.75 14.81
CA ARG A 108 -25.72 -19.58 15.08
C ARG A 108 -26.05 -18.37 15.93
N ARG A 109 -25.12 -17.95 16.82
CA ARG A 109 -25.35 -16.90 17.83
C ARG A 109 -24.54 -15.63 17.56
N ARG A 110 -23.70 -15.63 16.53
CA ARG A 110 -22.79 -14.55 16.25
C ARG A 110 -23.51 -13.22 16.00
N THR A 111 -22.91 -12.14 16.50
CA THR A 111 -23.32 -10.77 16.25
C THR A 111 -22.18 -10.06 15.54
N THR A 112 -22.44 -9.40 14.42
CA THR A 112 -21.42 -8.63 13.71
C THR A 112 -21.06 -7.38 14.50
N LEU A 113 -19.76 -7.18 14.70
CA LEU A 113 -19.18 -6.01 15.37
C LEU A 113 -18.68 -4.97 14.37
N ALA A 114 -18.09 -5.41 13.26
CA ALA A 114 -17.59 -4.54 12.22
C ALA A 114 -17.56 -5.27 10.86
N SER A 115 -17.64 -4.50 9.76
CA SER A 115 -17.45 -4.96 8.38
C SER A 115 -16.89 -3.81 7.55
N PHE A 116 -15.69 -3.98 6.98
CA PHE A 116 -14.98 -2.93 6.24
C PHE A 116 -14.01 -3.53 5.22
N VAL A 117 -13.41 -2.66 4.41
CA VAL A 117 -12.42 -3.05 3.40
C VAL A 117 -11.09 -2.37 3.68
N GLN A 118 -9.99 -3.11 3.57
CA GLN A 118 -8.63 -2.59 3.54
C GLN A 118 -8.14 -2.49 2.10
N PHE A 119 -7.67 -1.30 1.70
CA PHE A 119 -6.80 -1.06 0.56
C PHE A 119 -5.38 -0.85 1.08
N THR A 120 -4.37 -1.17 0.28
CA THR A 120 -2.98 -0.91 0.65
C THR A 120 -2.10 -0.83 -0.60
N ASP A 121 -1.06 -0.04 -0.51
CA ASP A 121 0.00 0.02 -1.52
C ASP A 121 -0.60 0.23 -2.93
N LEU A 122 -1.36 1.32 -3.08
CA LEU A 122 -1.99 1.71 -4.35
C LEU A 122 -0.97 2.23 -5.34
N HIS A 123 0.06 2.93 -4.85
CA HIS A 123 1.16 3.50 -5.62
C HIS A 123 0.69 4.21 -6.89
N LEU A 124 -0.21 5.20 -6.73
CA LEU A 124 -0.61 6.02 -7.88
C LEU A 124 0.61 6.75 -8.43
N THR A 125 0.92 6.52 -9.70
CA THR A 125 2.23 6.81 -10.26
C THR A 125 2.15 7.86 -11.36
N ASP A 126 2.90 8.96 -11.23
CA ASP A 126 3.26 9.85 -12.34
C ASP A 126 4.46 9.29 -13.09
N VAL A 127 4.23 8.55 -14.17
CA VAL A 127 5.30 7.92 -14.96
C VAL A 127 6.26 8.93 -15.62
N GLN A 128 5.92 10.21 -15.61
CA GLN A 128 6.71 11.27 -16.20
C GLN A 128 7.57 12.02 -15.17
N HIS A 129 7.41 11.65 -13.90
CA HIS A 129 8.12 12.26 -12.78
C HIS A 129 9.65 12.08 -12.93
N PRO A 130 10.46 13.14 -12.81
CA PRO A 130 11.92 13.09 -13.01
C PRO A 130 12.67 12.21 -12.00
N LEU A 131 12.19 12.10 -10.77
CA LEU A 131 12.82 11.30 -9.70
C LEU A 131 12.51 9.81 -9.76
N ARG A 132 11.73 9.34 -10.73
CA ARG A 132 11.45 7.90 -10.83
C ARG A 132 12.72 7.09 -11.04
N TYR A 133 12.84 6.00 -10.30
CA TYR A 133 14.01 5.12 -10.28
C TYR A 133 13.94 3.99 -11.31
N GLU A 134 13.22 4.18 -12.42
CA GLU A 134 13.11 3.15 -13.47
C GLU A 134 14.49 2.71 -13.98
N PHE A 135 15.49 3.58 -13.95
CA PHE A 135 16.86 3.28 -14.36
C PHE A 135 17.50 2.13 -13.56
N PHE A 136 17.02 1.82 -12.36
CA PHE A 136 17.46 0.64 -11.61
C PHE A 136 17.16 -0.68 -12.33
N ARG A 137 16.24 -0.70 -13.28
CA ARG A 137 16.03 -1.87 -14.14
C ARG A 137 17.31 -2.35 -14.83
N ALA A 138 18.27 -1.49 -15.09
CA ALA A 138 19.58 -1.89 -15.63
C ALA A 138 20.32 -2.90 -14.72
N GLY A 139 20.09 -2.87 -13.41
CA GLY A 139 20.69 -3.76 -12.42
C GLY A 139 19.83 -4.94 -11.99
N GLY A 140 18.51 -4.92 -12.28
CA GLY A 140 17.60 -5.98 -11.84
C GLY A 140 16.23 -5.91 -12.52
N GLU A 141 15.60 -7.07 -12.72
CA GLU A 141 14.35 -7.19 -13.47
C GLU A 141 13.16 -6.52 -12.77
N GLY A 142 13.09 -6.57 -11.43
CA GLY A 142 11.95 -6.07 -10.66
C GLY A 142 11.92 -4.56 -10.39
N ALA A 143 12.92 -3.81 -10.84
CA ALA A 143 13.06 -2.38 -10.52
C ALA A 143 12.08 -1.46 -11.28
N TRP A 144 11.35 -1.96 -12.26
CA TRP A 144 10.39 -1.21 -13.06
C TRP A 144 9.14 -2.06 -13.33
N ARG A 145 7.99 -1.39 -13.36
CA ARG A 145 6.68 -2.02 -13.58
C ARG A 145 6.12 -1.64 -14.95
N PRO A 146 5.91 -2.60 -15.89
CA PRO A 146 5.36 -2.28 -17.23
C PRO A 146 3.93 -1.76 -17.18
N HIS A 147 3.24 -1.89 -16.06
CA HIS A 147 1.85 -1.49 -15.85
C HIS A 147 1.66 -0.18 -15.09
N GLU A 148 2.71 0.48 -14.63
CA GLU A 148 2.58 1.65 -13.74
C GLU A 148 1.87 2.86 -14.38
N ALA A 149 1.86 2.98 -15.70
CA ALA A 149 1.07 4.00 -16.40
C ALA A 149 -0.47 3.78 -16.28
N LEU A 150 -0.90 2.63 -15.76
CA LEU A 150 -2.30 2.22 -15.65
C LEU A 150 -2.79 2.14 -14.19
N THR A 151 -2.06 2.69 -13.23
CA THR A 151 -2.44 2.64 -11.80
C THR A 151 -3.79 3.32 -11.55
N LEU A 152 -4.09 4.44 -12.21
CA LEU A 152 -5.38 5.14 -12.06
C LEU A 152 -6.58 4.29 -12.52
N PRO A 153 -6.65 3.75 -13.76
CA PRO A 153 -7.75 2.84 -14.11
C PRO A 153 -7.81 1.60 -13.22
N GLY A 154 -6.66 1.09 -12.75
CA GLY A 154 -6.58 -0.04 -11.81
C GLY A 154 -7.28 0.26 -10.49
N VAL A 155 -6.94 1.38 -9.84
CA VAL A 155 -7.53 1.80 -8.56
C VAL A 155 -9.02 2.13 -8.71
N VAL A 156 -9.42 2.82 -9.80
CA VAL A 156 -10.86 3.09 -10.04
C VAL A 156 -11.64 1.79 -10.17
N SER A 157 -11.08 0.79 -10.84
CA SER A 157 -11.73 -0.52 -10.94
C SER A 157 -11.83 -1.25 -9.58
N LEU A 158 -10.91 -0.99 -8.64
CA LEU A 158 -11.02 -1.49 -7.26
C LEU A 158 -12.14 -0.76 -6.49
N VAL A 159 -12.24 0.57 -6.63
CA VAL A 159 -13.36 1.37 -6.08
C VAL A 159 -14.71 0.84 -6.58
N GLU A 160 -14.81 0.56 -7.88
CA GLU A 160 -16.02 -0.04 -8.47
C GLU A 160 -16.35 -1.42 -7.88
N ARG A 161 -15.33 -2.24 -7.57
CA ARG A 161 -15.52 -3.54 -6.91
C ARG A 161 -16.20 -3.37 -5.56
N VAL A 162 -15.70 -2.48 -4.73
CA VAL A 162 -16.27 -2.22 -3.40
C VAL A 162 -17.71 -1.69 -3.51
N ASN A 163 -17.95 -0.75 -4.43
CA ASN A 163 -19.28 -0.20 -4.66
C ASN A 163 -20.30 -1.25 -5.14
N LYS A 164 -19.86 -2.29 -5.88
CA LYS A 164 -20.70 -3.42 -6.31
C LYS A 164 -20.90 -4.44 -5.19
N LEU A 165 -19.88 -4.66 -4.34
CA LEU A 165 -19.92 -5.69 -3.28
C LEU A 165 -20.92 -5.33 -2.17
N ARG A 166 -20.91 -4.10 -1.67
CA ARG A 166 -21.79 -3.51 -0.66
C ARG A 166 -21.83 -4.21 0.70
N ARG A 167 -21.65 -5.52 0.76
CA ARG A 167 -21.84 -6.36 1.95
C ARG A 167 -20.67 -7.32 2.16
N GLY A 168 -20.42 -7.65 3.41
CA GLY A 168 -19.40 -8.62 3.79
C GLY A 168 -19.77 -10.05 3.33
N PRO A 169 -18.85 -10.77 2.68
CA PRO A 169 -19.11 -12.10 2.12
C PRO A 169 -19.26 -13.21 3.17
N ALA A 170 -18.90 -12.97 4.43
CA ALA A 170 -19.05 -13.96 5.51
C ALA A 170 -20.30 -13.73 6.35
N THR A 171 -20.70 -12.48 6.57
CA THR A 171 -21.83 -12.14 7.46
C THR A 171 -23.05 -11.59 6.74
N GLY A 172 -22.91 -11.13 5.49
CA GLY A 172 -23.96 -10.41 4.77
C GLY A 172 -24.23 -8.99 5.31
N THR A 173 -23.44 -8.53 6.29
CA THR A 173 -23.58 -7.19 6.89
C THR A 173 -23.08 -6.11 5.93
N PRO A 174 -23.72 -4.94 5.86
CA PRO A 174 -23.24 -3.84 5.02
C PRO A 174 -21.79 -3.44 5.34
N LEU A 175 -20.98 -3.19 4.31
CA LEU A 175 -19.65 -2.60 4.45
C LEU A 175 -19.80 -1.16 4.94
N ARG A 176 -19.08 -0.80 6.00
CA ARG A 176 -19.23 0.50 6.66
C ARG A 176 -18.25 1.55 6.17
N PHE A 177 -17.02 1.14 5.84
CA PHE A 177 -15.96 2.04 5.39
C PHE A 177 -14.87 1.30 4.63
N VAL A 178 -14.01 2.06 3.98
CA VAL A 178 -12.70 1.59 3.48
C VAL A 178 -11.60 2.25 4.32
N ILE A 179 -10.51 1.56 4.58
CA ILE A 179 -9.29 2.14 5.13
C ILE A 179 -8.11 1.82 4.22
N THR A 180 -7.28 2.82 3.92
CA THR A 180 -5.99 2.59 3.27
C THR A 180 -4.91 2.42 4.32
N THR A 181 -3.95 1.53 4.07
CA THR A 181 -2.82 1.30 4.98
C THR A 181 -1.49 1.78 4.40
N GLY A 182 -1.52 2.95 3.74
CA GLY A 182 -0.33 3.65 3.26
C GLY A 182 0.11 3.29 1.84
N ASP A 183 1.12 4.01 1.38
CA ASP A 183 1.66 3.98 0.03
C ASP A 183 0.57 4.25 -1.03
N ASN A 184 -0.12 5.37 -0.82
CA ASN A 184 -1.22 5.81 -1.67
C ASN A 184 -0.70 6.41 -2.99
N GLY A 185 0.35 7.25 -2.92
CA GLY A 185 1.17 7.70 -4.05
C GLY A 185 2.46 6.89 -4.17
N ASP A 186 3.30 7.18 -5.19
CA ASP A 186 4.55 6.45 -5.44
C ASP A 186 5.82 7.30 -5.21
N GLU A 187 5.76 8.62 -5.43
CA GLU A 187 6.94 9.52 -5.35
C GLU A 187 6.79 10.66 -4.32
N ASN A 188 5.84 10.58 -3.39
CA ASN A 188 5.47 11.71 -2.52
C ASN A 188 5.10 12.98 -3.32
N ALA A 189 4.62 12.87 -4.53
CA ALA A 189 4.26 14.02 -5.36
C ALA A 189 2.86 14.54 -5.02
N LYS A 190 2.70 15.88 -4.96
CA LYS A 190 1.40 16.50 -4.71
C LYS A 190 0.32 16.00 -5.66
N ILE A 191 0.64 15.85 -6.94
CA ILE A 191 -0.32 15.37 -7.94
C ILE A 191 -0.78 13.93 -7.68
N GLU A 192 0.10 13.05 -7.22
CA GLU A 192 -0.24 11.66 -6.89
C GLU A 192 -1.17 11.60 -5.68
N ALA A 193 -0.91 12.41 -4.64
CA ALA A 193 -1.83 12.57 -3.51
C ALA A 193 -3.19 13.12 -3.94
N GLU A 194 -3.23 14.10 -4.86
CA GLU A 194 -4.49 14.62 -5.41
C GLU A 194 -5.24 13.56 -6.23
N TRP A 195 -4.55 12.71 -6.98
CA TRP A 195 -5.17 11.58 -7.69
C TRP A 195 -5.73 10.54 -6.70
N PHE A 196 -4.97 10.19 -5.67
CA PHE A 196 -5.44 9.28 -4.62
C PHE A 196 -6.75 9.79 -3.99
N LEU A 197 -6.76 11.03 -3.52
CA LEU A 197 -7.94 11.65 -2.92
C LEU A 197 -9.13 11.69 -3.90
N THR A 198 -8.88 12.01 -5.17
CA THR A 198 -9.92 12.05 -6.21
C THR A 198 -10.42 10.65 -6.55
N ALA A 199 -9.53 9.65 -6.62
CA ALA A 199 -9.92 8.29 -6.94
C ALA A 199 -10.91 7.73 -5.91
N LEU A 200 -10.70 8.02 -4.62
CA LEU A 200 -11.57 7.52 -3.55
C LEU A 200 -12.79 8.40 -3.30
N SER A 201 -12.69 9.72 -3.50
CA SER A 201 -13.80 10.67 -3.27
C SER A 201 -14.71 10.88 -4.47
N GLY A 202 -14.25 10.53 -5.67
CA GLY A 202 -14.95 10.74 -6.93
C GLY A 202 -14.47 11.98 -7.67
N GLY A 203 -14.39 11.88 -8.99
CA GLY A 203 -14.00 12.98 -9.86
C GLY A 203 -13.17 12.53 -11.06
N ARG A 204 -12.73 13.52 -11.82
CA ARG A 204 -11.93 13.34 -13.03
C ARG A 204 -10.44 13.59 -12.71
N MET A 205 -9.60 12.67 -13.15
CA MET A 205 -8.15 12.74 -13.02
C MET A 205 -7.49 12.75 -14.40
N ASN A 206 -6.41 13.51 -14.55
CA ASN A 206 -5.56 13.45 -15.74
C ASN A 206 -4.24 12.77 -15.35
N PRO A 207 -3.93 11.55 -15.83
CA PRO A 207 -2.75 10.79 -15.41
C PRO A 207 -1.45 11.33 -16.00
N ASN A 208 -1.50 12.33 -16.87
CA ASN A 208 -0.34 12.88 -17.54
C ASN A 208 0.04 14.25 -16.95
N THR A 209 1.25 14.36 -16.43
CA THR A 209 1.88 15.62 -16.06
C THR A 209 2.77 16.15 -17.20
N GLY A 210 3.22 17.39 -17.13
CA GLY A 210 4.02 18.00 -18.18
C GLY A 210 3.21 18.32 -19.45
N ASP A 211 3.67 17.91 -20.63
CA ASP A 211 2.95 18.14 -21.90
C ASP A 211 1.80 17.16 -22.06
N PRO A 212 0.54 17.62 -22.10
CA PRO A 212 -0.62 16.73 -22.21
C PRO A 212 -0.71 15.97 -23.54
N ARG A 213 0.10 16.33 -24.53
CA ARG A 213 0.12 15.71 -25.86
C ARG A 213 1.22 14.66 -26.03
N ARG A 214 2.13 14.55 -25.04
CA ARG A 214 3.32 13.70 -25.15
C ARG A 214 3.45 12.79 -23.96
N TYR A 215 3.66 11.51 -24.23
CA TYR A 215 4.08 10.55 -23.21
C TYR A 215 5.59 10.65 -23.03
N GLU A 216 6.04 11.11 -21.86
CA GLU A 216 7.46 11.36 -21.52
C GLU A 216 8.03 10.31 -20.55
N GLY A 217 7.31 9.18 -20.33
CA GLY A 217 7.80 8.04 -19.56
C GLY A 217 8.74 7.13 -20.36
N VAL A 218 9.32 6.13 -19.68
CA VAL A 218 10.33 5.22 -20.25
C VAL A 218 9.80 4.36 -21.39
N GLN A 219 8.50 4.11 -21.47
CA GLN A 219 7.87 3.30 -22.54
C GLN A 219 7.87 3.99 -23.91
N ASN A 220 8.31 5.26 -23.98
CA ASN A 220 8.54 6.00 -25.20
C ASN A 220 10.02 6.42 -25.39
N SER A 221 10.93 5.84 -24.59
CA SER A 221 12.35 6.25 -24.56
C SER A 221 13.16 5.75 -25.76
N GLY A 222 12.73 4.71 -26.47
CA GLY A 222 13.50 4.02 -27.48
C GLY A 222 14.60 3.10 -26.92
N LEU A 223 14.71 2.93 -25.60
CA LEU A 223 15.68 2.04 -24.96
C LEU A 223 15.15 0.60 -24.91
N LYS A 224 15.92 -0.36 -25.42
CA LYS A 224 15.53 -1.79 -25.40
C LYS A 224 15.34 -2.35 -23.99
N LEU A 225 15.73 -1.61 -22.98
CA LEU A 225 15.59 -1.95 -21.56
C LEU A 225 14.11 -2.03 -21.12
N TYR A 226 13.23 -1.29 -21.78
CA TYR A 226 11.82 -1.14 -21.40
C TYR A 226 10.88 -1.64 -22.49
N TRP A 227 9.71 -2.11 -22.07
CA TRP A 227 8.63 -2.44 -22.99
C TRP A 227 8.11 -1.19 -23.72
N HIS A 228 8.14 -1.24 -25.05
CA HIS A 228 7.59 -0.23 -25.94
C HIS A 228 6.29 -0.73 -26.59
N PRO A 229 5.11 -0.45 -26.02
CA PRO A 229 3.85 -1.08 -26.42
C PRO A 229 3.46 -0.84 -27.89
N GLU A 230 3.79 0.30 -28.46
CA GLU A 230 3.37 0.67 -29.83
C GLU A 230 4.45 0.43 -30.89
N SER A 231 5.71 0.46 -30.49
CA SER A 231 6.85 0.38 -31.38
C SER A 231 7.10 -1.04 -31.88
N SER A 232 7.68 -1.17 -33.09
CA SER A 232 8.23 -2.43 -33.60
C SER A 232 9.60 -2.78 -33.01
N LEU A 233 10.18 -1.91 -32.19
CA LEU A 233 11.43 -2.16 -31.48
C LEU A 233 11.33 -3.49 -30.71
N ARG A 234 12.26 -4.40 -30.97
CA ARG A 234 12.37 -5.66 -30.23
C ARG A 234 13.12 -5.39 -28.91
N ASP A 235 12.38 -4.99 -27.89
CA ASP A 235 12.87 -4.77 -26.53
C ASP A 235 12.93 -6.08 -25.73
N GLN A 236 13.48 -6.00 -24.50
CA GLN A 236 13.66 -7.16 -23.61
C GLN A 236 12.33 -7.84 -23.26
N ASP A 237 11.27 -7.07 -23.06
CA ASP A 237 9.96 -7.58 -22.65
C ASP A 237 9.23 -8.25 -23.83
N LYS A 238 9.30 -7.65 -25.04
CA LYS A 238 8.76 -8.32 -26.24
C LYS A 238 9.51 -9.59 -26.61
N ALA A 239 10.79 -9.70 -26.25
CA ALA A 239 11.55 -10.93 -26.44
C ALA A 239 10.98 -12.12 -25.63
N VAL A 240 10.28 -11.85 -24.53
CA VAL A 240 9.61 -12.85 -23.69
C VAL A 240 8.09 -12.91 -23.90
N GLY A 241 7.55 -12.19 -24.90
CA GLY A 241 6.17 -12.35 -25.36
C GLY A 241 5.22 -11.21 -25.02
N TYR A 242 5.71 -10.07 -24.52
CA TYR A 242 4.84 -8.89 -24.31
C TYR A 242 4.18 -8.44 -25.61
N PRO A 243 2.91 -8.03 -25.56
CA PRO A 243 2.16 -7.65 -26.75
C PRO A 243 2.61 -6.32 -27.34
N ARG A 244 2.30 -6.12 -28.62
CA ARG A 244 2.24 -4.80 -29.22
C ARG A 244 0.79 -4.31 -29.16
N ILE A 245 0.59 -3.09 -28.63
CA ILE A 245 -0.73 -2.50 -28.39
C ILE A 245 -0.75 -1.10 -28.99
N PRO A 246 -1.15 -0.95 -30.27
CA PRO A 246 -1.26 0.36 -30.91
C PRO A 246 -2.26 1.27 -30.17
N GLY A 247 -1.89 2.53 -29.94
CA GLY A 247 -2.71 3.52 -29.24
C GLY A 247 -2.61 3.48 -27.72
N TYR A 248 -1.78 2.59 -27.15
CA TYR A 248 -1.62 2.43 -25.69
C TYR A 248 -1.15 3.71 -25.00
N LEU A 249 -0.10 4.39 -25.52
CA LEU A 249 0.47 5.58 -24.89
C LEU A 249 -0.55 6.72 -24.80
N ASN A 250 -1.30 6.93 -25.89
CA ASN A 250 -2.39 7.89 -25.88
C ASN A 250 -3.52 7.49 -24.92
N ALA A 251 -3.84 6.21 -24.84
CA ALA A 251 -4.86 5.70 -23.92
C ALA A 251 -4.45 5.86 -22.46
N ALA A 252 -3.19 5.58 -22.13
CA ALA A 252 -2.64 5.75 -20.77
C ALA A 252 -2.63 7.21 -20.31
N MET A 253 -2.57 8.19 -21.23
CA MET A 253 -2.65 9.62 -20.94
C MET A 253 -4.06 10.18 -20.86
N ARG A 254 -5.09 9.42 -21.25
CA ARG A 254 -6.47 9.91 -21.21
C ARG A 254 -6.96 10.10 -19.78
N SER A 255 -7.83 11.10 -19.61
CA SER A 255 -8.48 11.32 -18.32
C SER A 255 -9.26 10.09 -17.85
N VAL A 256 -9.13 9.79 -16.57
CA VAL A 256 -9.81 8.72 -15.85
C VAL A 256 -10.91 9.32 -14.96
N ASN A 257 -12.10 8.75 -14.96
CA ASN A 257 -13.21 9.17 -14.13
C ASN A 257 -13.46 8.13 -13.03
N SER A 258 -13.42 8.59 -11.78
CA SER A 258 -13.80 7.74 -10.64
C SER A 258 -15.22 8.08 -10.16
N PRO A 259 -16.06 7.07 -9.89
CA PRO A 259 -17.33 7.29 -9.22
C PRO A 259 -17.16 7.66 -7.73
N GLY A 260 -15.96 7.50 -7.18
CA GLY A 260 -15.70 7.54 -5.74
C GLY A 260 -16.33 6.37 -5.00
N LEU A 261 -15.91 6.17 -3.77
CA LEU A 261 -16.51 5.20 -2.87
C LEU A 261 -17.91 5.65 -2.45
N THR A 262 -18.85 4.71 -2.39
CA THR A 262 -20.23 4.97 -1.92
C THR A 262 -20.37 4.89 -0.39
N ILE A 263 -19.28 4.57 0.31
CA ILE A 263 -19.14 4.49 1.77
C ILE A 263 -17.99 5.39 2.23
N PRO A 264 -17.96 5.83 3.50
CA PRO A 264 -16.85 6.57 4.08
C PRO A 264 -15.51 5.86 3.91
N TRP A 265 -14.41 6.63 3.97
CA TRP A 265 -13.07 6.02 3.95
C TRP A 265 -12.09 6.78 4.86
N TYR A 266 -11.06 6.07 5.31
CA TYR A 266 -10.00 6.55 6.20
C TYR A 266 -8.63 6.32 5.56
N SER A 267 -7.65 7.17 5.90
CA SER A 267 -6.32 7.15 5.30
C SER A 267 -5.24 6.91 6.34
N THR A 268 -4.41 5.91 6.12
CA THR A 268 -3.15 5.73 6.84
C THR A 268 -1.99 6.13 5.93
N PHE A 269 -0.91 6.59 6.51
CA PHE A 269 0.27 7.13 5.85
C PHE A 269 1.32 6.04 5.62
N GLY A 270 1.99 6.03 4.45
CA GLY A 270 3.07 5.12 4.11
C GLY A 270 4.38 5.83 3.78
N ASN A 271 5.47 5.10 3.61
CA ASN A 271 6.77 5.70 3.33
C ASN A 271 6.81 6.40 1.97
N HIS A 272 6.12 5.91 0.95
CA HIS A 272 5.99 6.58 -0.34
C HIS A 272 5.14 7.86 -0.30
N ASP A 273 4.26 7.99 0.69
CA ASP A 273 3.50 9.22 0.92
C ASP A 273 4.36 10.33 1.57
N LEU A 274 5.49 9.97 2.23
CA LEU A 274 6.40 10.88 2.93
C LEU A 274 7.71 11.13 2.19
N LEU A 275 8.29 10.09 1.64
CA LEU A 275 9.65 10.08 1.09
C LEU A 275 9.60 9.94 -0.43
N SER A 276 10.44 10.70 -1.14
CA SER A 276 10.59 10.53 -2.57
C SER A 276 11.09 9.13 -2.90
N GLY A 277 10.36 8.42 -3.78
CA GLY A 277 10.58 7.01 -4.08
C GLY A 277 10.49 6.08 -2.86
N GLY A 278 9.85 6.54 -1.78
CA GLY A 278 9.68 5.79 -0.54
C GLY A 278 10.92 5.72 0.35
N CYS A 279 12.03 6.37 -0.03
CA CYS A 279 13.33 6.21 0.65
C CYS A 279 13.96 7.51 1.12
N TYR A 280 13.78 8.63 0.39
CA TYR A 280 14.54 9.85 0.60
C TYR A 280 13.70 11.01 1.13
N PRO A 281 14.16 11.69 2.21
CA PRO A 281 13.48 12.89 2.69
C PRO A 281 13.41 13.95 1.61
N ALA A 282 12.24 14.50 1.37
CA ALA A 282 12.00 15.58 0.43
C ALA A 282 12.52 16.95 0.91
N ALA A 283 12.98 17.05 2.14
CA ALA A 283 13.41 18.28 2.79
C ALA A 283 14.77 18.79 2.28
N GLY A 284 14.93 18.94 0.99
CA GLY A 284 16.12 19.54 0.39
C GLY A 284 15.78 20.19 -0.95
N SER A 285 16.37 21.35 -1.23
CA SER A 285 16.17 22.05 -2.50
C SER A 285 16.46 21.17 -3.71
N PHE A 286 17.48 20.31 -3.63
CA PHE A 286 17.89 19.44 -4.75
C PHE A 286 16.79 18.46 -5.18
N ILE A 287 16.22 17.70 -4.24
CA ILE A 287 15.14 16.72 -4.54
C ILE A 287 13.93 17.45 -5.12
N THR A 288 13.52 18.56 -4.52
CA THR A 288 12.41 19.38 -5.00
C THR A 288 12.66 19.93 -6.40
N ASP A 289 13.87 20.48 -6.65
CA ASP A 289 14.23 21.04 -7.95
C ASP A 289 14.24 19.98 -9.06
N VAL A 290 14.72 18.77 -8.77
CA VAL A 290 14.66 17.65 -9.72
C VAL A 290 13.21 17.22 -9.96
N ALA A 291 12.41 17.06 -8.91
CA ALA A 291 11.01 16.61 -9.00
C ALA A 291 10.18 17.47 -9.95
N VAL A 292 10.23 18.80 -9.80
CA VAL A 292 9.47 19.74 -10.63
C VAL A 292 10.17 20.09 -11.95
N GLY A 293 11.41 19.65 -12.10
CA GLY A 293 12.31 20.05 -13.18
C GLY A 293 12.02 19.42 -14.53
N GLY A 294 12.85 19.79 -15.51
CA GLY A 294 12.71 19.35 -16.90
C GLY A 294 13.76 18.32 -17.36
N LYS A 295 14.36 17.55 -16.44
CA LYS A 295 15.40 16.59 -16.76
C LYS A 295 15.17 15.27 -16.03
N LYS A 296 15.18 14.15 -16.76
CA LYS A 296 14.94 12.80 -16.26
C LYS A 296 16.05 11.84 -16.72
N LEU A 297 16.51 10.98 -15.83
CA LEU A 297 17.44 9.89 -16.13
C LEU A 297 16.66 8.62 -16.50
N TYR A 298 16.98 8.02 -17.64
CA TYR A 298 16.26 6.84 -18.14
C TYR A 298 17.06 5.54 -17.99
N THR A 299 18.38 5.61 -17.85
CA THR A 299 19.23 4.42 -17.71
C THR A 299 20.58 4.78 -17.14
N ILE A 300 21.21 3.82 -16.48
CA ILE A 300 22.60 3.83 -16.00
C ILE A 300 23.24 2.49 -16.33
N SER A 301 24.51 2.28 -15.97
CA SER A 301 25.13 0.97 -16.09
C SER A 301 24.52 -0.02 -15.08
N ALA A 302 24.56 -1.31 -15.40
CA ALA A 302 24.06 -2.37 -14.52
C ALA A 302 24.80 -2.39 -13.17
N ASP A 303 26.10 -2.14 -13.17
CA ASP A 303 26.91 -2.13 -11.96
C ASP A 303 26.57 -0.96 -11.05
N GLU A 304 26.35 0.24 -11.62
CA GLU A 304 25.88 1.40 -10.85
C GLU A 304 24.50 1.17 -10.25
N ALA A 305 23.57 0.60 -11.04
CA ALA A 305 22.23 0.28 -10.56
C ALA A 305 22.29 -0.70 -9.38
N LYS A 306 23.08 -1.78 -9.49
CA LYS A 306 23.26 -2.74 -8.41
C LYS A 306 23.88 -2.13 -7.17
N TRP A 307 24.90 -1.31 -7.33
CA TRP A 307 25.58 -0.65 -6.22
C TRP A 307 24.66 0.30 -5.45
N LEU A 308 23.83 1.06 -6.17
CA LEU A 308 22.83 1.92 -5.55
C LEU A 308 21.75 1.10 -4.84
N MET A 309 21.18 0.09 -5.52
CA MET A 309 20.15 -0.78 -4.91
C MET A 309 20.66 -1.46 -3.64
N ASP A 310 21.91 -1.96 -3.64
CA ASP A 310 22.51 -2.55 -2.45
C ASP A 310 22.63 -1.53 -1.30
N GLY A 311 22.99 -0.30 -1.62
CA GLY A 311 23.03 0.81 -0.65
C GLY A 311 21.65 1.10 -0.04
N GLU A 312 20.60 1.09 -0.85
CA GLU A 312 19.23 1.31 -0.38
C GLU A 312 18.74 0.17 0.52
N LEU A 313 18.97 -1.07 0.11
CA LEU A 313 18.61 -2.27 0.90
C LEU A 313 19.18 -2.22 2.32
N HIS A 314 20.39 -1.68 2.47
CA HIS A 314 21.09 -1.62 3.74
C HIS A 314 20.96 -0.26 4.46
N GLY A 315 20.15 0.66 3.94
CA GLY A 315 19.95 1.99 4.55
C GLY A 315 21.24 2.83 4.63
N VAL A 316 22.17 2.63 3.69
CA VAL A 316 23.50 3.27 3.71
C VAL A 316 23.41 4.76 3.37
N ASP A 317 22.38 5.17 2.63
CA ASP A 317 22.20 6.56 2.20
C ASP A 317 20.77 7.07 2.47
N PRO A 318 20.34 7.17 3.73
CA PRO A 318 18.96 7.59 4.06
C PRO A 318 18.66 9.04 3.64
N LYS A 319 19.66 9.82 3.23
CA LYS A 319 19.51 11.23 2.80
C LYS A 319 19.60 11.44 1.29
N GLY A 320 19.79 10.37 0.50
CA GLY A 320 19.82 10.44 -0.97
C GLY A 320 21.04 11.16 -1.58
N LYS A 321 22.15 11.27 -0.88
CA LYS A 321 23.38 11.90 -1.42
C LYS A 321 23.93 11.16 -2.64
N ARG A 322 23.86 9.83 -2.64
CA ARG A 322 24.31 9.00 -3.76
C ARG A 322 23.47 9.24 -5.02
N ILE A 323 22.16 9.41 -4.85
CA ILE A 323 21.27 9.78 -5.97
C ILE A 323 21.60 11.17 -6.49
N GLU A 324 21.89 12.13 -5.62
CA GLU A 324 22.34 13.47 -6.03
C GLU A 324 23.64 13.39 -6.83
N GLU A 325 24.64 12.67 -6.34
CA GLU A 325 25.93 12.47 -7.02
C GLU A 325 25.74 11.76 -8.38
N LEU A 326 24.90 10.72 -8.43
CA LEU A 326 24.55 10.02 -9.67
C LEU A 326 23.97 10.96 -10.71
N LEU A 327 22.96 11.75 -10.36
CA LEU A 327 22.31 12.67 -11.28
C LEU A 327 23.27 13.76 -11.76
N ARG A 328 24.18 14.23 -10.90
CA ARG A 328 25.25 15.18 -11.27
C ARG A 328 26.27 14.55 -12.22
N LYS A 329 26.67 13.31 -11.97
CA LYS A 329 27.59 12.53 -12.83
C LYS A 329 27.00 12.34 -14.23
N HIS A 330 25.73 11.93 -14.30
CA HIS A 330 25.01 11.63 -15.54
C HIS A 330 24.28 12.82 -16.16
N LYS A 331 24.65 14.05 -15.83
CA LYS A 331 23.96 15.27 -16.33
C LYS A 331 23.88 15.38 -17.86
N LYS A 332 24.81 14.76 -18.60
CA LYS A 332 24.82 14.75 -20.07
C LYS A 332 23.86 13.71 -20.67
N GLU A 333 23.54 12.67 -19.93
CA GLU A 333 22.62 11.58 -20.29
C GLU A 333 21.17 11.90 -19.92
N LEU A 334 20.95 12.95 -19.12
CA LEU A 334 19.61 13.40 -18.75
C LEU A 334 18.85 13.86 -20.00
N ARG A 335 17.66 13.30 -20.20
CA ARG A 335 16.77 13.70 -21.29
C ARG A 335 15.80 14.77 -20.83
N SER A 336 15.36 15.60 -21.77
CA SER A 336 14.37 16.64 -21.48
C SER A 336 12.98 16.04 -21.32
N VAL A 337 12.30 16.43 -20.28
CA VAL A 337 10.87 16.24 -20.02
C VAL A 337 10.24 17.60 -19.73
N THR A 338 8.93 17.70 -19.84
CA THR A 338 8.25 18.98 -19.56
C THR A 338 8.20 19.21 -18.04
N PRO A 339 8.69 20.35 -17.51
CA PRO A 339 8.59 20.70 -16.10
C PRO A 339 7.13 20.78 -15.64
N ASP A 340 6.87 20.38 -14.39
CA ASP A 340 5.54 20.49 -13.81
C ASP A 340 5.60 20.72 -12.30
N ALA A 341 5.12 21.88 -11.84
CA ALA A 341 5.13 22.26 -10.43
C ALA A 341 4.24 21.35 -9.54
N ARG A 342 3.31 20.59 -10.12
CA ARG A 342 2.44 19.67 -9.38
C ARG A 342 3.17 18.43 -8.86
N ARG A 343 4.40 18.17 -9.32
CA ARG A 343 5.29 17.09 -8.86
C ARG A 343 6.01 17.41 -7.56
N VAL A 344 5.77 18.60 -6.97
CA VAL A 344 6.43 19.02 -5.73
C VAL A 344 6.15 17.99 -4.62
N PRO A 345 7.21 17.56 -3.89
CA PRO A 345 7.05 16.69 -2.73
C PRO A 345 6.25 17.38 -1.62
N LEU A 346 5.42 16.63 -0.92
CA LEU A 346 4.59 17.13 0.18
C LEU A 346 5.30 16.97 1.54
N THR A 347 5.15 17.97 2.38
CA THR A 347 5.37 17.81 3.82
C THR A 347 4.17 17.12 4.47
N GLN A 348 4.35 16.55 5.67
CA GLN A 348 3.28 15.94 6.46
C GLN A 348 2.08 16.90 6.63
N ARG A 349 2.33 18.16 6.96
CA ARG A 349 1.27 19.17 7.10
C ARG A 349 0.53 19.44 5.79
N GLN A 350 1.23 19.46 4.66
CA GLN A 350 0.59 19.66 3.35
C GLN A 350 -0.25 18.43 2.96
N TYR A 351 0.22 17.21 3.27
CA TYR A 351 -0.55 15.99 3.06
C TYR A 351 -1.87 16.00 3.86
N VAL A 352 -1.80 16.31 5.17
CA VAL A 352 -3.00 16.49 6.01
C VAL A 352 -3.90 17.62 5.49
N GLY A 353 -3.30 18.74 5.07
CA GLY A 353 -4.04 19.88 4.50
C GLY A 353 -4.85 19.49 3.25
N LEU A 354 -4.31 18.65 2.38
CA LEU A 354 -5.04 18.11 1.23
C LEU A 354 -6.22 17.23 1.65
N HIS A 355 -6.05 16.38 2.68
CA HIS A 355 -7.15 15.55 3.20
C HIS A 355 -8.28 16.38 3.80
N LEU A 356 -7.95 17.51 4.42
CA LEU A 356 -8.93 18.44 5.01
C LEU A 356 -9.64 19.33 3.97
N ASP A 357 -9.15 19.37 2.72
CA ASP A 357 -9.82 20.13 1.65
C ASP A 357 -11.17 19.48 1.31
N ARG A 358 -12.23 20.25 1.49
CA ARG A 358 -13.61 19.78 1.30
C ARG A 358 -13.91 19.23 -0.10
N LYS A 359 -13.12 19.60 -1.12
CA LYS A 359 -13.28 19.06 -2.47
C LYS A 359 -13.05 17.54 -2.54
N TYR A 360 -12.29 16.99 -1.58
CA TYR A 360 -11.98 15.56 -1.51
C TYR A 360 -12.81 14.80 -0.47
N THR A 361 -13.82 15.41 0.11
CA THR A 361 -14.63 14.76 1.18
C THR A 361 -15.37 13.51 0.68
N GLY A 362 -15.89 13.50 -0.55
CA GLY A 362 -16.68 12.37 -1.04
C GLY A 362 -17.79 11.97 -0.06
N ARG A 363 -17.76 10.71 0.40
CA ARG A 363 -18.67 10.20 1.44
C ARG A 363 -18.17 10.45 2.87
N GLY A 364 -17.05 11.14 3.01
CA GLY A 364 -16.50 11.55 4.30
C GLY A 364 -15.73 10.47 5.04
N PRO A 365 -15.35 10.72 6.28
CA PRO A 365 -15.44 12.03 6.94
C PRO A 365 -14.53 13.08 6.26
N VAL A 366 -14.74 14.36 6.54
CA VAL A 366 -13.76 15.40 6.17
C VAL A 366 -12.43 15.04 6.83
N GLY A 367 -11.34 15.08 6.07
CA GLY A 367 -10.01 14.71 6.57
C GLY A 367 -9.71 13.22 6.60
N HIS A 368 -10.70 12.34 6.35
CA HIS A 368 -10.51 10.89 6.26
C HIS A 368 -9.73 10.27 7.43
N GLY A 369 -10.04 10.76 8.64
CA GLY A 369 -9.39 10.42 9.90
C GLY A 369 -8.49 11.51 10.44
N TYR A 370 -7.83 12.29 9.59
CA TYR A 370 -7.06 13.46 10.02
C TYR A 370 -7.97 14.63 10.40
N THR A 371 -7.52 15.41 11.38
CA THR A 371 -8.21 16.56 11.92
C THR A 371 -7.36 17.82 11.85
N LYS A 372 -7.92 18.94 12.27
CA LYS A 372 -7.14 20.18 12.41
C LYS A 372 -5.97 20.02 13.39
N ASP A 373 -6.12 19.20 14.42
CA ASP A 373 -5.06 18.97 15.40
C ASP A 373 -3.88 18.21 14.77
N ASN A 374 -4.15 17.27 13.85
CA ASN A 374 -3.11 16.64 13.05
C ASN A 374 -2.38 17.66 12.17
N LEU A 375 -3.13 18.60 11.56
CA LEU A 375 -2.54 19.68 10.78
C LEU A 375 -1.64 20.58 11.64
N ASP A 376 -2.11 20.99 12.81
CA ASP A 376 -1.40 21.90 13.70
C ASP A 376 -0.17 21.25 14.37
N SER A 377 -0.30 20.00 14.84
CA SER A 377 0.80 19.25 15.48
C SER A 377 1.80 18.66 14.47
N GLY A 378 1.36 18.33 13.27
CA GLY A 378 2.13 17.55 12.28
C GLY A 378 2.13 16.03 12.56
N ASN A 379 1.40 15.55 13.55
CA ASN A 379 1.27 14.12 13.83
C ASN A 379 0.31 13.46 12.83
N LEU A 380 0.65 12.26 12.35
CA LEU A 380 -0.11 11.54 11.33
C LEU A 380 -0.85 10.31 11.89
N TYR A 381 -1.00 10.23 13.19
CA TYR A 381 -1.74 9.16 13.85
C TYR A 381 -3.02 9.69 14.50
N TYR A 382 -4.04 8.85 14.55
CA TYR A 382 -5.36 9.21 15.08
C TYR A 382 -6.15 7.98 15.50
N SER A 383 -7.24 8.16 16.25
CA SER A 383 -8.24 7.14 16.52
C SER A 383 -9.60 7.53 15.92
N PHE A 384 -10.41 6.53 15.62
CA PHE A 384 -11.74 6.74 15.04
C PHE A 384 -12.73 5.65 15.49
N ARG A 385 -14.00 5.94 15.42
CA ARG A 385 -15.06 4.98 15.75
C ARG A 385 -15.33 4.02 14.59
N VAL A 386 -15.12 2.73 14.80
CA VAL A 386 -15.47 1.67 13.84
C VAL A 386 -16.92 1.21 14.04
N SER A 387 -17.32 1.03 15.30
CA SER A 387 -18.70 0.74 15.73
C SER A 387 -18.84 1.06 17.22
N ASP A 388 -20.02 0.89 17.81
CA ASP A 388 -20.25 1.17 19.23
C ASP A 388 -19.32 0.38 20.17
N ARG A 389 -18.76 -0.74 19.71
CA ARG A 389 -17.91 -1.63 20.49
C ARG A 389 -16.48 -1.76 19.96
N VAL A 390 -16.14 -1.06 18.89
CA VAL A 390 -14.82 -1.20 18.22
C VAL A 390 -14.25 0.17 17.91
N VAL A 391 -13.04 0.42 18.40
CA VAL A 391 -12.22 1.58 18.05
C VAL A 391 -11.16 1.18 17.01
N GLY A 392 -10.92 2.04 16.02
CA GLY A 392 -9.80 1.97 15.09
C GLY A 392 -8.70 2.96 15.51
N ILE A 393 -7.46 2.55 15.39
CA ILE A 393 -6.28 3.35 15.72
C ILE A 393 -5.34 3.28 14.53
N SER A 394 -5.17 4.39 13.82
CA SER A 394 -4.23 4.52 12.70
C SER A 394 -2.92 5.12 13.20
N LEU A 395 -1.80 4.47 12.87
CA LEU A 395 -0.45 4.84 13.28
C LEU A 395 0.37 5.33 12.08
N ASP A 396 1.25 6.27 12.34
CA ASP A 396 2.34 6.62 11.44
C ASP A 396 3.58 5.77 11.79
N SER A 397 3.88 4.80 10.96
CA SER A 397 5.05 3.93 11.11
C SER A 397 6.20 4.32 10.20
N THR A 398 6.14 5.49 9.56
CA THR A 398 7.18 6.01 8.69
C THR A 398 8.27 6.72 9.47
N ASP A 399 9.41 6.96 8.84
CA ASP A 399 10.51 7.70 9.46
C ASP A 399 10.94 8.88 8.58
N PRO A 400 10.75 10.13 9.05
CA PRO A 400 11.21 11.31 8.32
C PRO A 400 12.74 11.39 8.13
N GLY A 401 13.50 10.59 8.87
CA GLY A 401 14.95 10.49 8.71
C GLY A 401 15.40 9.81 7.41
N GLY A 402 14.48 9.14 6.74
CA GLY A 402 14.72 8.39 5.51
C GLY A 402 14.78 6.89 5.73
N HIS A 403 14.98 6.16 4.64
CA HIS A 403 14.90 4.70 4.54
C HIS A 403 13.46 4.18 4.46
N TYR A 404 13.26 3.12 3.67
CA TYR A 404 11.92 2.57 3.40
C TYR A 404 11.33 1.73 4.54
N GLN A 405 12.15 1.29 5.50
CA GLN A 405 11.68 0.52 6.65
C GLN A 405 11.05 1.43 7.72
N GLY A 406 10.17 0.85 8.52
CA GLY A 406 9.41 1.59 9.51
C GLY A 406 9.99 1.56 10.92
N SER A 407 9.45 2.45 11.75
CA SER A 407 9.59 2.47 13.22
C SER A 407 8.57 3.43 13.81
N ILE A 408 8.50 3.51 15.13
CA ILE A 408 7.61 4.43 15.86
C ILE A 408 8.42 5.21 16.88
N GLY A 409 8.23 6.53 16.98
CA GLY A 409 8.81 7.36 18.02
C GLY A 409 8.14 7.11 19.39
N THR A 410 8.88 7.37 20.48
CA THR A 410 8.40 7.18 21.86
C THR A 410 7.08 7.91 22.13
N ALA A 411 6.95 9.15 21.67
CA ALA A 411 5.73 9.95 21.88
C ALA A 411 4.47 9.27 21.31
N GLN A 412 4.57 8.69 20.11
CA GLN A 412 3.46 7.95 19.50
C GLN A 412 3.21 6.61 20.19
N LEU A 413 4.28 5.91 20.62
CA LEU A 413 4.17 4.64 21.33
C LEU A 413 3.42 4.84 22.67
N ASP A 414 3.75 5.89 23.41
CA ASP A 414 3.08 6.27 24.65
C ASP A 414 1.63 6.71 24.42
N TRP A 415 1.37 7.45 23.34
CA TRP A 415 0.01 7.81 22.93
C TRP A 415 -0.83 6.56 22.64
N LEU A 416 -0.27 5.58 21.92
CA LEU A 416 -0.94 4.31 21.63
C LEU A 416 -1.31 3.56 22.91
N ASP A 417 -0.36 3.46 23.87
CA ASP A 417 -0.60 2.82 25.17
C ASP A 417 -1.74 3.50 25.95
N ARG A 418 -1.72 4.84 26.03
CA ARG A 418 -2.80 5.63 26.67
C ARG A 418 -4.14 5.44 25.97
N THR A 419 -4.16 5.45 24.63
CA THR A 419 -5.38 5.27 23.83
C THR A 419 -5.98 3.89 24.06
N LEU A 420 -5.17 2.83 24.04
CA LEU A 420 -5.63 1.46 24.28
C LEU A 420 -6.17 1.30 25.73
N LYS A 421 -5.56 1.95 26.73
CA LYS A 421 -6.06 1.99 28.11
C LYS A 421 -7.40 2.72 28.25
N ALA A 422 -7.55 3.86 27.55
CA ALA A 422 -8.79 4.62 27.55
C ALA A 422 -9.97 3.84 26.96
N HIS A 423 -9.70 2.97 25.99
CA HIS A 423 -10.68 2.12 25.30
C HIS A 423 -10.67 0.65 25.77
N ARG A 424 -10.20 0.37 27.02
CA ARG A 424 -10.04 -1.00 27.53
C ARG A 424 -11.31 -1.85 27.53
N ASP A 425 -12.49 -1.22 27.57
CA ASP A 425 -13.80 -1.86 27.60
C ASP A 425 -14.41 -2.02 26.19
N GLU A 426 -13.68 -1.60 25.16
CA GLU A 426 -14.01 -1.72 23.74
C GLU A 426 -12.95 -2.58 23.04
N TYR A 427 -13.28 -3.20 21.92
CA TYR A 427 -12.30 -3.86 21.07
C TYR A 427 -11.51 -2.83 20.27
N ALA A 428 -10.24 -3.11 20.00
CA ALA A 428 -9.35 -2.24 19.24
C ALA A 428 -8.81 -2.93 17.98
N LEU A 429 -8.80 -2.19 16.88
CA LEU A 429 -8.10 -2.51 15.63
C LEU A 429 -6.98 -1.50 15.45
N VAL A 430 -5.76 -1.97 15.26
CA VAL A 430 -4.60 -1.12 15.00
C VAL A 430 -4.24 -1.21 13.53
N PHE A 431 -4.00 -0.06 12.91
CA PHE A 431 -3.62 0.05 11.50
C PHE A 431 -2.29 0.77 11.40
N SER A 432 -1.39 0.29 10.57
CA SER A 432 -0.15 0.96 10.19
C SER A 432 0.23 0.57 8.77
N HIS A 433 1.19 1.26 8.19
CA HIS A 433 1.74 0.82 6.91
C HIS A 433 2.68 -0.37 7.08
N HIS A 434 3.71 -0.23 7.92
CA HIS A 434 4.71 -1.28 8.11
C HIS A 434 4.22 -2.40 9.03
N PRO A 435 4.40 -3.67 8.64
CA PRO A 435 4.23 -4.82 9.53
C PRO A 435 5.44 -4.95 10.48
N SER A 436 5.28 -5.75 11.54
CA SER A 436 6.29 -5.90 12.58
C SER A 436 7.68 -6.27 12.05
N TRP A 437 7.75 -7.11 11.02
CA TRP A 437 9.05 -7.58 10.46
C TRP A 437 9.74 -6.58 9.55
N SER A 438 9.13 -5.44 9.24
CA SER A 438 9.73 -4.33 8.51
C SER A 438 9.82 -3.05 9.36
N MET A 439 9.62 -3.15 10.67
CA MET A 439 9.82 -2.05 11.61
C MET A 439 11.16 -2.20 12.31
N ASN A 440 12.23 -1.89 11.62
CA ASN A 440 13.61 -1.96 12.11
C ASN A 440 14.44 -0.72 11.74
N ASN A 441 13.79 0.35 11.32
CA ASN A 441 14.45 1.61 10.99
C ASN A 441 14.82 2.36 12.29
N THR A 442 16.10 2.67 12.45
CA THR A 442 16.63 3.41 13.63
C THR A 442 17.22 4.75 13.26
N VAL A 443 16.99 5.22 12.04
CA VAL A 443 17.44 6.56 11.61
C VAL A 443 16.70 7.60 12.43
N PRO A 444 17.41 8.56 13.07
CA PRO A 444 16.75 9.58 13.89
C PRO A 444 15.86 10.51 13.04
N ASP A 445 14.64 10.79 13.53
CA ASP A 445 13.80 11.85 12.96
C ASP A 445 14.52 13.19 13.06
N PRO A 446 14.76 13.91 11.96
CA PRO A 446 15.46 15.20 12.00
C PRO A 446 14.77 16.27 12.84
N SER A 447 13.45 16.20 13.01
CA SER A 447 12.68 17.12 13.84
C SER A 447 12.73 16.75 15.32
N ARG A 448 13.07 15.49 15.64
CA ARG A 448 13.14 14.93 16.99
C ARG A 448 14.41 14.07 17.16
N PRO A 449 15.61 14.62 16.98
CA PRO A 449 16.85 13.83 16.85
C PRO A 449 17.24 13.02 18.09
N ASN A 450 16.68 13.32 19.24
CA ASN A 450 16.91 12.62 20.50
C ASN A 450 15.77 11.66 20.87
N GLU A 451 14.71 11.56 20.06
CA GLU A 451 13.60 10.64 20.30
C GLU A 451 14.02 9.22 19.92
N GLN A 452 13.83 8.28 20.85
CA GLN A 452 14.08 6.87 20.54
C GLN A 452 13.06 6.36 19.53
N ARG A 453 13.55 5.56 18.57
CA ARG A 453 12.72 4.83 17.60
C ARG A 453 12.52 3.39 18.07
N HIS A 454 11.28 2.90 17.99
CA HIS A 454 10.85 1.59 18.46
C HIS A 454 10.46 0.70 17.28
N GLY A 455 10.91 -0.55 17.35
CA GLY A 455 10.71 -1.53 16.28
C GLY A 455 9.49 -2.43 16.46
N GLY A 456 9.37 -3.41 15.57
CA GLY A 456 8.22 -4.31 15.53
C GLY A 456 8.06 -5.18 16.77
N ASP A 457 9.15 -5.62 17.41
CA ASP A 457 9.08 -6.46 18.60
C ASP A 457 8.55 -5.67 19.82
N GLU A 458 8.92 -4.40 19.96
CA GLU A 458 8.41 -3.52 21.01
C GLU A 458 6.93 -3.22 20.79
N MET A 459 6.52 -3.02 19.52
CA MET A 459 5.11 -2.89 19.15
C MET A 459 4.30 -4.13 19.51
N ILE A 460 4.78 -5.33 19.15
CA ILE A 460 4.13 -6.60 19.52
C ILE A 460 4.00 -6.69 21.05
N ALA A 461 5.07 -6.42 21.78
CA ALA A 461 5.08 -6.48 23.23
C ALA A 461 4.09 -5.48 23.86
N LEU A 462 3.97 -4.27 23.32
CA LEU A 462 2.96 -3.30 23.75
C LEU A 462 1.54 -3.83 23.49
N LEU A 463 1.24 -4.24 22.28
CA LEU A 463 -0.11 -4.69 21.90
C LEU A 463 -0.55 -5.93 22.68
N GLN A 464 0.37 -6.84 23.03
CA GLN A 464 0.08 -8.03 23.85
C GLN A 464 -0.33 -7.70 25.28
N ARG A 465 0.06 -6.55 25.84
CA ARG A 465 -0.38 -6.10 27.17
C ARG A 465 -1.87 -5.69 27.19
N HIS A 466 -2.43 -5.38 26.01
CA HIS A 466 -3.80 -4.90 25.86
C HIS A 466 -4.72 -6.00 25.31
N LYS A 467 -5.49 -6.62 26.21
CA LYS A 467 -6.39 -7.75 25.82
C LYS A 467 -7.51 -7.34 24.84
N ASN A 468 -7.83 -6.06 24.74
CA ASN A 468 -8.84 -5.54 23.84
C ASN A 468 -8.37 -5.43 22.38
N VAL A 469 -7.09 -5.57 22.08
CA VAL A 469 -6.57 -5.57 20.70
C VAL A 469 -6.97 -6.86 19.99
N LEU A 470 -7.72 -6.76 18.88
CA LEU A 470 -8.15 -7.91 18.05
C LEU A 470 -7.15 -8.19 16.93
N ALA A 471 -6.73 -7.13 16.23
CA ALA A 471 -5.84 -7.25 15.09
C ALA A 471 -4.96 -6.01 14.92
N TRP A 472 -3.76 -6.25 14.35
CA TRP A 472 -2.89 -5.24 13.75
C TRP A 472 -2.84 -5.47 12.25
N ILE A 473 -3.33 -4.50 11.46
CA ILE A 473 -3.59 -4.60 10.03
C ILE A 473 -2.63 -3.66 9.29
N ASN A 474 -1.91 -4.18 8.28
CA ASN A 474 -0.83 -3.45 7.63
C ASN A 474 -0.64 -3.84 6.14
N GLY A 475 0.34 -3.19 5.47
CA GLY A 475 0.69 -3.36 4.06
C GLY A 475 2.19 -3.51 3.83
N HIS A 476 2.79 -2.60 3.03
CA HIS A 476 4.23 -2.41 2.79
C HIS A 476 4.95 -3.60 2.14
N SER A 477 4.75 -4.81 2.65
CA SER A 477 5.46 -6.00 2.18
C SER A 477 4.94 -6.56 0.84
N HIS A 478 3.89 -5.96 0.28
CA HIS A 478 3.19 -6.39 -0.93
C HIS A 478 2.75 -7.87 -0.92
N ARG A 479 2.68 -8.47 0.27
CA ARG A 479 2.43 -9.89 0.47
C ARG A 479 1.22 -10.13 1.37
N ASN A 480 0.38 -11.10 1.03
CA ASN A 480 -0.58 -11.63 1.99
C ASN A 480 0.15 -12.48 3.03
N ARG A 481 0.01 -12.08 4.30
CA ARG A 481 0.59 -12.82 5.43
C ARG A 481 -0.23 -12.60 6.69
N ILE A 482 -0.63 -13.68 7.37
CA ILE A 482 -1.40 -13.61 8.60
C ILE A 482 -0.68 -14.38 9.70
N ARG A 483 -0.33 -13.71 10.79
CA ARG A 483 0.42 -14.31 11.91
C ARG A 483 -0.34 -14.19 13.23
N PRO A 484 -0.41 -15.27 14.03
CA PRO A 484 -0.84 -15.16 15.42
C PRO A 484 0.26 -14.47 16.23
N ARG A 485 -0.13 -13.50 17.08
CA ARG A 485 0.76 -12.75 17.97
C ARG A 485 0.34 -12.93 19.43
N GLY A 486 0.15 -14.19 19.84
CA GLY A 486 -0.23 -14.54 21.21
C GLY A 486 -1.66 -14.15 21.57
N THR A 487 -1.99 -12.87 21.60
CA THR A 487 -3.31 -12.34 22.01
C THR A 487 -4.10 -11.70 20.88
N PHE A 488 -3.49 -11.46 19.71
CA PHE A 488 -4.11 -10.79 18.56
C PHE A 488 -3.56 -11.36 17.24
N TRP A 489 -4.20 -11.00 16.13
CA TRP A 489 -3.76 -11.37 14.77
C TRP A 489 -3.05 -10.20 14.10
N GLU A 490 -1.88 -10.43 13.52
CA GLU A 490 -1.25 -9.50 12.60
C GLU A 490 -1.61 -9.91 11.16
N ILE A 491 -2.16 -8.96 10.38
CA ILE A 491 -2.73 -9.20 9.05
C ILE A 491 -2.08 -8.24 8.07
N ALA A 492 -1.17 -8.75 7.25
CA ALA A 492 -0.63 -8.02 6.10
C ALA A 492 -1.39 -8.40 4.83
N THR A 493 -1.71 -7.40 4.01
CA THR A 493 -2.39 -7.58 2.74
C THR A 493 -1.45 -7.26 1.59
N ALA A 494 -1.53 -8.02 0.49
CA ALA A 494 -0.79 -7.77 -0.72
C ALA A 494 -1.19 -6.43 -1.35
N SER A 495 -0.25 -5.80 -2.05
CA SER A 495 -0.46 -4.51 -2.70
C SER A 495 -1.51 -4.55 -3.81
N HIS A 496 -2.04 -3.37 -4.14
CA HIS A 496 -2.84 -3.20 -5.37
C HIS A 496 -1.96 -2.86 -6.59
N VAL A 497 -0.74 -2.39 -6.40
CA VAL A 497 0.16 -2.09 -7.52
C VAL A 497 0.83 -3.32 -8.09
N ASP A 498 1.35 -4.21 -7.27
CA ASP A 498 2.04 -5.42 -7.74
C ASP A 498 1.12 -6.65 -7.72
N TYR A 499 1.46 -7.67 -8.52
CA TYR A 499 0.79 -8.97 -8.38
C TYR A 499 0.83 -9.45 -6.91
N PRO A 500 -0.28 -9.93 -6.35
CA PRO A 500 -1.52 -10.35 -7.00
C PRO A 500 -2.62 -9.27 -7.13
N GLN A 501 -2.37 -8.01 -6.83
CA GLN A 501 -3.31 -6.89 -6.95
C GLN A 501 -4.62 -7.09 -6.19
N LEU A 502 -4.51 -7.22 -4.88
CA LEU A 502 -5.64 -7.56 -4.02
C LEU A 502 -5.97 -6.42 -3.04
N ALA A 503 -7.17 -6.48 -2.52
CA ALA A 503 -7.62 -5.81 -1.32
C ALA A 503 -8.32 -6.83 -0.41
N ARG A 504 -8.67 -6.46 0.82
CA ARG A 504 -9.20 -7.39 1.81
C ARG A 504 -10.47 -6.86 2.47
N VAL A 505 -11.54 -7.63 2.43
CA VAL A 505 -12.73 -7.43 3.27
C VAL A 505 -12.46 -8.06 4.63
N ILE A 506 -12.71 -7.32 5.71
CA ILE A 506 -12.56 -7.78 7.09
C ILE A 506 -13.92 -7.63 7.78
N GLU A 507 -14.39 -8.73 8.37
CA GLU A 507 -15.64 -8.78 9.13
C GLU A 507 -15.37 -9.37 10.52
N ILE A 508 -15.88 -8.76 11.55
CA ILE A 508 -15.64 -9.15 12.94
C ILE A 508 -16.95 -9.54 13.59
N THR A 509 -16.99 -10.71 14.19
CA THR A 509 -18.17 -11.20 14.91
C THR A 509 -17.84 -11.63 16.33
N ASP A 510 -18.72 -11.29 17.27
CA ASP A 510 -18.79 -11.88 18.60
C ASP A 510 -19.61 -13.19 18.48
N ASN A 511 -18.97 -14.33 18.72
CA ASN A 511 -19.60 -15.65 18.59
C ASN A 511 -20.49 -16.00 19.79
N ARG A 512 -20.55 -15.16 20.83
CA ARG A 512 -21.34 -15.37 22.05
C ARG A 512 -21.00 -16.66 22.78
N ASP A 513 -19.75 -17.12 22.66
CA ASP A 513 -19.22 -18.33 23.27
C ASP A 513 -17.86 -18.11 23.94
N GLY A 514 -17.47 -16.86 24.14
CA GLY A 514 -16.16 -16.43 24.65
C GLY A 514 -15.10 -16.37 23.55
N THR A 515 -15.51 -16.39 22.27
CA THR A 515 -14.59 -16.20 21.13
C THR A 515 -15.06 -15.11 20.18
N ILE A 516 -14.12 -14.53 19.46
CA ILE A 516 -14.32 -13.61 18.35
C ILE A 516 -13.83 -14.30 17.07
N SER A 517 -14.56 -14.14 15.96
CA SER A 517 -14.07 -14.47 14.62
C SER A 517 -13.76 -13.21 13.82
N LEU A 518 -12.55 -13.16 13.24
CA LEU A 518 -12.22 -12.21 12.18
C LEU A 518 -12.25 -12.97 10.86
N TYR A 519 -13.20 -12.65 10.00
CA TYR A 519 -13.23 -13.16 8.63
C TYR A 519 -12.41 -12.22 7.76
N THR A 520 -11.48 -12.79 7.01
CA THR A 520 -10.73 -12.06 5.99
C THR A 520 -11.05 -12.66 4.64
N THR A 521 -11.50 -11.84 3.70
CA THR A 521 -11.82 -12.28 2.35
C THR A 521 -11.14 -11.35 1.34
N LEU A 522 -10.31 -11.90 0.48
CA LEU A 522 -9.63 -11.14 -0.56
C LEU A 522 -10.58 -10.79 -1.71
N ILE A 523 -10.36 -9.64 -2.31
CA ILE A 523 -11.07 -9.17 -3.50
C ILE A 523 -10.07 -8.66 -4.54
N GLU A 524 -10.37 -8.89 -5.80
CA GLU A 524 -9.72 -8.28 -6.95
C GLU A 524 -10.53 -7.07 -7.44
N SER A 525 -9.93 -6.22 -8.29
CA SER A 525 -10.65 -5.13 -8.95
C SER A 525 -11.84 -5.64 -9.80
N ALA A 526 -12.75 -4.75 -10.20
CA ALA A 526 -13.93 -5.11 -10.99
C ALA A 526 -13.61 -5.40 -12.47
N ALA A 527 -12.38 -5.13 -12.91
CA ALA A 527 -11.96 -5.36 -14.29
C ALA A 527 -12.10 -6.85 -14.68
N PRO A 528 -12.43 -7.15 -15.93
CA PRO A 528 -12.45 -8.52 -16.45
C PRO A 528 -11.10 -9.23 -16.21
N HIS A 529 -11.13 -10.53 -15.93
CA HIS A 529 -9.89 -11.31 -15.82
C HIS A 529 -9.21 -11.48 -17.19
N ARG A 530 -10.00 -11.54 -18.26
CA ARG A 530 -9.48 -11.64 -19.62
C ARG A 530 -9.31 -10.25 -20.24
N THR A 531 -8.11 -9.97 -20.74
CA THR A 531 -7.77 -8.72 -21.44
C THR A 531 -8.08 -8.82 -22.93
N ASP A 532 -8.65 -7.76 -23.49
CA ASP A 532 -8.70 -7.51 -24.93
C ASP A 532 -7.76 -6.34 -25.26
N TYR A 533 -6.72 -6.57 -26.07
CA TYR A 533 -5.74 -5.53 -26.43
C TYR A 533 -6.30 -4.45 -27.37
N HIS A 534 -7.48 -4.65 -27.94
CA HIS A 534 -8.19 -3.65 -28.73
C HIS A 534 -9.12 -2.77 -27.87
N ASP A 535 -9.46 -3.23 -26.66
CA ASP A 535 -10.24 -2.42 -25.72
C ASP A 535 -9.33 -1.52 -24.89
N LEU A 536 -9.15 -0.30 -25.37
CA LEU A 536 -8.43 0.77 -24.67
C LEU A 536 -9.36 1.70 -23.86
N SER A 537 -10.57 1.25 -23.54
CA SER A 537 -11.44 1.92 -22.57
C SER A 537 -10.83 1.88 -21.16
N GLN A 538 -11.35 2.68 -20.24
CA GLN A 538 -10.90 2.66 -18.83
C GLN A 538 -10.99 1.25 -18.22
N THR A 539 -12.04 0.49 -18.52
CA THR A 539 -12.22 -0.90 -18.06
C THR A 539 -11.22 -1.86 -18.72
N GLY A 540 -11.01 -1.72 -20.03
CA GLY A 540 -10.00 -2.53 -20.76
C GLY A 540 -8.58 -2.26 -20.26
N LEU A 541 -8.24 -0.99 -19.97
CA LEU A 541 -6.95 -0.62 -19.39
C LEU A 541 -6.78 -1.19 -17.96
N ALA A 542 -7.85 -1.26 -17.16
CA ALA A 542 -7.80 -1.89 -15.85
C ALA A 542 -7.61 -3.42 -15.92
N ALA A 543 -8.17 -4.09 -16.95
CA ALA A 543 -7.90 -5.51 -17.21
C ALA A 543 -6.44 -5.73 -17.65
N LEU A 544 -5.94 -4.86 -18.52
CA LEU A 544 -4.54 -4.88 -18.97
C LEU A 544 -3.56 -4.60 -17.80
N TYR A 545 -3.90 -3.68 -16.89
CA TYR A 545 -3.14 -3.41 -15.68
C TYR A 545 -2.87 -4.69 -14.89
N ARG A 546 -3.90 -5.51 -14.64
CA ARG A 546 -3.78 -6.81 -13.97
C ARG A 546 -2.90 -7.80 -14.74
N GLU A 547 -3.10 -7.93 -16.04
CA GLU A 547 -2.34 -8.87 -16.86
C GLU A 547 -0.86 -8.51 -16.93
N LEU A 548 -0.54 -7.22 -17.08
CA LEU A 548 0.84 -6.73 -17.06
C LEU A 548 1.50 -6.88 -15.70
N ALA A 549 0.77 -6.67 -14.59
CA ALA A 549 1.30 -6.89 -13.25
C ALA A 549 1.65 -8.36 -13.00
N PHE A 550 0.80 -9.28 -13.47
CA PHE A 550 1.11 -10.72 -13.41
C PHE A 550 2.39 -11.07 -14.16
N ASN A 551 2.63 -10.45 -15.31
CA ASN A 551 3.79 -10.72 -16.18
C ASN A 551 4.98 -9.80 -15.88
N ALA A 552 4.90 -8.92 -14.88
CA ALA A 552 5.97 -7.97 -14.59
C ALA A 552 7.30 -8.69 -14.37
N PRO A 553 8.41 -8.20 -14.94
CA PRO A 553 9.73 -8.77 -14.69
C PRO A 553 10.03 -8.86 -13.20
N GLY A 554 10.59 -9.97 -12.74
CA GLY A 554 10.83 -10.22 -11.32
C GLY A 554 9.56 -10.49 -10.50
N ASN A 555 8.43 -10.84 -11.13
CA ASN A 555 7.21 -11.22 -10.41
C ASN A 555 7.48 -12.39 -9.44
N ASP A 556 7.12 -12.19 -8.17
CA ASP A 556 7.20 -13.22 -7.12
C ASP A 556 5.80 -13.81 -6.85
N PRO A 557 5.50 -15.03 -7.34
CA PRO A 557 4.20 -15.65 -7.13
C PRO A 557 3.90 -15.94 -5.64
N THR A 558 4.90 -15.92 -4.77
CA THR A 558 4.72 -16.17 -3.33
C THR A 558 4.06 -15.00 -2.60
N LEU A 559 3.97 -13.81 -3.24
CA LEU A 559 3.27 -12.66 -2.68
C LEU A 559 1.77 -12.91 -2.47
N VAL A 560 1.19 -13.87 -3.20
CA VAL A 560 -0.19 -14.31 -3.00
C VAL A 560 -0.42 -14.92 -1.61
N GLY A 561 0.63 -15.34 -0.92
CA GLY A 561 0.57 -16.01 0.38
C GLY A 561 0.05 -17.44 0.31
N GLU A 562 0.13 -18.15 1.42
CA GLU A 562 -0.39 -19.51 1.58
C GLU A 562 -1.94 -19.49 1.70
N ALA A 563 -2.59 -20.65 1.64
CA ALA A 563 -4.03 -20.75 1.84
C ALA A 563 -4.49 -20.16 3.18
N THR A 564 -3.64 -20.24 4.20
CA THR A 564 -3.84 -19.69 5.54
C THR A 564 -3.65 -18.18 5.64
N ASP A 565 -3.18 -17.52 4.58
CA ASP A 565 -2.95 -16.07 4.49
C ASP A 565 -4.00 -15.37 3.62
N ARG A 566 -4.85 -16.12 2.92
CA ARG A 566 -5.83 -15.62 1.94
C ARG A 566 -7.20 -15.41 2.57
N ASN A 567 -8.15 -16.26 2.22
CA ASN A 567 -9.51 -16.22 2.76
C ASN A 567 -9.57 -17.02 4.05
N THR A 568 -9.78 -16.38 5.19
CA THR A 568 -9.71 -17.06 6.50
C THR A 568 -10.85 -16.68 7.43
N GLU A 569 -11.11 -17.55 8.42
CA GLU A 569 -11.75 -17.23 9.68
C GLU A 569 -10.70 -17.38 10.79
N LEU A 570 -10.30 -16.28 11.41
CA LEU A 570 -9.29 -16.21 12.45
C LEU A 570 -9.99 -16.16 13.81
N LEU A 571 -9.78 -17.16 14.65
CA LEU A 571 -10.40 -17.23 15.96
C LEU A 571 -9.53 -16.61 17.05
N LEU A 572 -10.18 -15.91 17.98
CA LEU A 572 -9.57 -15.28 19.16
C LEU A 572 -10.39 -15.63 20.40
N LYS A 573 -9.72 -15.88 21.53
CA LYS A 573 -10.36 -16.00 22.84
C LYS A 573 -10.60 -14.61 23.43
N ARG A 574 -11.81 -14.36 24.00
CA ARG A 574 -12.18 -13.11 24.69
C ARG A 574 -13.04 -13.41 25.92
#